data_6165c7018d92abbdfb3b206b748dec0b
#
_entry.id   6165c7018d92abbdfb3b206b748dec0b
#
_cell.length_a   1.000
_cell.length_b   1.000
_cell.length_c   1.000
_cell.angle_alpha   90.00
_cell.angle_beta   90.00
_cell.angle_gamma   90.00
#
_symmetry.space_group_name_H-M   'P 1'
#
loop_
_entity.id
_entity.type
_entity.pdbx_description
1 polymer ?
#
loop_
_entity_poly.entity_id
_entity_poly.type
_entity_poly.pdbx_seq_one_letter_code
_entity_poly.pdbx_strand_id
1 'polypeptide(L)'
;TFSHRLSTQLMACGLHAHAIATDNYFVNRDKTPRDEKGQYDFESLAAMDVEQFNLDMSRLLRGETVELPRFNFKKGIREYNGDTLTLGPKDVLVIEGIHCLNDVFSYSLPKESKFKIYISCLTTLNVDDHNRIPTTDARLLRRIERDARTRGYSASATIRMWPSVRQGEE
;
A
#
# COMPACT_ATOMS: atom_id res chain seq x y z
N THR A 1 4.74 -5.83 8.08
CA THR A 1 3.69 -5.23 8.91
C THR A 1 2.52 -6.18 9.11
N PHE A 2 1.28 -5.72 9.16
CA PHE A 2 0.13 -6.63 9.35
C PHE A 2 -0.01 -7.63 8.19
N SER A 3 0.13 -7.18 6.95
CA SER A 3 0.07 -8.05 5.75
C SER A 3 1.04 -9.23 5.84
N HIS A 4 2.28 -8.99 6.24
CA HIS A 4 3.27 -10.06 6.41
C HIS A 4 2.89 -11.05 7.53
N ARG A 5 2.37 -10.54 8.66
CA ARG A 5 1.91 -11.41 9.75
C ARG A 5 0.71 -12.26 9.31
N LEU A 6 -0.24 -11.65 8.60
CA LEU A 6 -1.39 -12.37 8.03
C LEU A 6 -0.92 -13.44 7.04
N SER A 7 0.00 -13.11 6.15
CA SER A 7 0.59 -14.09 5.22
C SER A 7 1.22 -15.28 5.95
N THR A 8 1.96 -15.03 7.04
CA THR A 8 2.54 -16.11 7.86
C THR A 8 1.45 -16.99 8.49
N GLN A 9 0.36 -16.40 8.98
CA GLN A 9 -0.75 -17.16 9.57
C GLN A 9 -1.49 -18.00 8.50
N LEU A 10 -1.73 -17.42 7.33
CA LEU A 10 -2.34 -18.14 6.21
C LEU A 10 -1.48 -19.33 5.78
N MET A 11 -0.15 -19.16 5.72
CA MET A 11 0.78 -20.27 5.44
C MET A 11 0.72 -21.35 6.51
N ALA A 12 0.59 -20.99 7.79
CA ALA A 12 0.41 -21.96 8.87
C ALA A 12 -0.91 -22.75 8.73
N CYS A 13 -1.92 -22.18 8.07
CA CYS A 13 -3.18 -22.85 7.72
C CYS A 13 -3.12 -23.66 6.40
N GLY A 14 -1.94 -23.79 5.80
CA GLY A 14 -1.75 -24.59 4.57
C GLY A 14 -2.10 -23.86 3.28
N LEU A 15 -2.19 -22.52 3.31
CA LEU A 15 -2.36 -21.66 2.13
C LEU A 15 -1.02 -21.07 1.69
N HIS A 16 -0.91 -20.69 0.44
CA HIS A 16 0.25 -19.96 -0.08
C HIS A 16 -0.12 -18.47 -0.22
N ALA A 17 0.38 -17.65 0.68
CA ALA A 17 0.04 -16.22 0.72
C ALA A 17 1.07 -15.38 -0.03
N HIS A 18 0.60 -14.58 -0.99
CA HIS A 18 1.40 -13.64 -1.78
C HIS A 18 1.07 -12.21 -1.38
N ALA A 19 2.01 -11.50 -0.77
CA ALA A 19 1.82 -10.11 -0.36
C ALA A 19 2.07 -9.17 -1.55
N ILE A 20 1.09 -8.35 -1.88
CA ILE A 20 1.16 -7.33 -2.94
C ILE A 20 0.91 -5.96 -2.32
N ALA A 21 1.90 -5.07 -2.41
CA ALA A 21 1.75 -3.69 -2.04
C ALA A 21 1.19 -2.89 -3.22
N THR A 22 0.07 -2.19 -3.01
CA THR A 22 -0.51 -1.34 -4.06
C THR A 22 0.40 -0.18 -4.43
N ASP A 23 1.29 0.23 -3.54
CA ASP A 23 2.33 1.24 -3.82
C ASP A 23 3.18 0.91 -5.06
N ASN A 24 3.25 -0.36 -5.47
CA ASN A 24 3.93 -0.77 -6.70
C ASN A 24 3.18 -0.36 -7.98
N TYR A 25 1.91 0.01 -7.85
CA TYR A 25 1.06 0.45 -8.96
C TYR A 25 0.91 1.97 -9.06
N PHE A 26 1.76 2.75 -8.38
CA PHE A 26 1.81 4.19 -8.64
C PHE A 26 2.12 4.47 -10.12
N VAL A 27 1.49 5.51 -10.66
CA VAL A 27 1.91 6.09 -11.94
C VAL A 27 3.30 6.72 -11.78
N ASN A 28 4.04 6.88 -12.87
CA ASN A 28 5.33 7.57 -12.83
C ASN A 28 5.16 8.99 -12.27
N ARG A 29 6.17 9.50 -11.58
CA ARG A 29 6.10 10.79 -10.87
C ARG A 29 5.71 11.96 -11.75
N ASP A 30 6.13 11.97 -13.02
CA ASP A 30 5.76 12.99 -13.99
C ASP A 30 4.25 13.03 -14.31
N LYS A 31 3.57 11.88 -14.12
CA LYS A 31 2.12 11.70 -14.33
C LYS A 31 1.30 11.80 -13.03
N THR A 32 1.95 11.95 -11.87
CA THR A 32 1.25 12.06 -10.60
C THR A 32 0.40 13.34 -10.58
N PRO A 33 -0.88 13.29 -10.15
CA PRO A 33 -1.73 14.46 -10.06
C PRO A 33 -1.15 15.49 -9.10
N ARG A 34 -1.58 16.75 -9.26
CA ARG A 34 -1.19 17.84 -8.36
C ARG A 34 -2.40 18.34 -7.62
N ASP A 35 -2.18 18.74 -6.38
CA ASP A 35 -3.18 19.40 -5.55
C ASP A 35 -3.42 20.86 -6.00
N GLU A 36 -4.38 21.53 -5.35
CA GLU A 36 -4.71 22.95 -5.62
C GLU A 36 -3.52 23.91 -5.43
N LYS A 37 -2.50 23.48 -4.68
CA LYS A 37 -1.26 24.23 -4.44
C LYS A 37 -0.15 23.90 -5.43
N GLY A 38 -0.43 23.03 -6.41
CA GLY A 38 0.53 22.58 -7.43
C GLY A 38 1.54 21.54 -6.92
N GLN A 39 1.35 20.98 -5.71
CA GLN A 39 2.20 19.92 -5.18
C GLN A 39 1.70 18.55 -5.62
N TYR A 40 2.59 17.56 -5.69
CA TYR A 40 2.20 16.19 -6.03
C TYR A 40 1.25 15.61 -4.97
N ASP A 41 0.10 15.14 -5.43
CA ASP A 41 -0.90 14.45 -4.60
C ASP A 41 -0.72 12.93 -4.74
N PHE A 42 0.12 12.36 -3.87
CA PHE A 42 0.39 10.92 -3.85
C PHE A 42 -0.70 10.10 -3.13
N GLU A 43 -1.57 10.76 -2.39
CA GLU A 43 -2.61 10.08 -1.62
C GLU A 43 -3.92 9.95 -2.45
N SER A 44 -4.02 10.65 -3.57
CA SER A 44 -5.14 10.53 -4.50
C SER A 44 -5.18 9.16 -5.18
N LEU A 45 -6.40 8.64 -5.39
CA LEU A 45 -6.59 7.44 -6.21
C LEU A 45 -6.07 7.61 -7.64
N ALA A 46 -6.08 8.83 -8.18
CA ALA A 46 -5.54 9.15 -9.50
C ALA A 46 -4.00 9.06 -9.59
N ALA A 47 -3.30 8.96 -8.45
CA ALA A 47 -1.87 8.63 -8.42
C ALA A 47 -1.59 7.15 -8.66
N MET A 48 -2.63 6.31 -8.66
CA MET A 48 -2.54 4.87 -8.87
C MET A 48 -2.94 4.49 -10.28
N ASP A 49 -2.26 3.51 -10.86
CA ASP A 49 -2.66 2.87 -12.11
C ASP A 49 -3.70 1.79 -11.83
N VAL A 50 -4.93 2.24 -11.61
CA VAL A 50 -6.06 1.38 -11.25
C VAL A 50 -6.37 0.38 -12.37
N GLU A 51 -6.21 0.77 -13.62
CA GLU A 51 -6.47 -0.11 -14.77
C GLU A 51 -5.46 -1.26 -14.81
N GLN A 52 -4.17 -0.96 -14.69
CA GLN A 52 -3.13 -2.00 -14.70
C GLN A 52 -3.29 -2.94 -13.49
N PHE A 53 -3.60 -2.40 -12.30
CA PHE A 53 -3.86 -3.21 -11.13
C PHE A 53 -5.02 -4.20 -11.38
N ASN A 54 -6.15 -3.73 -11.90
CA ASN A 54 -7.30 -4.58 -12.16
C ASN A 54 -7.02 -5.62 -13.26
N LEU A 55 -6.27 -5.24 -14.29
CA LEU A 55 -5.85 -6.16 -15.36
C LEU A 55 -4.99 -7.30 -14.78
N ASP A 56 -3.96 -6.96 -14.02
CA ASP A 56 -3.04 -7.95 -13.43
C ASP A 56 -3.76 -8.88 -12.46
N MET A 57 -4.56 -8.34 -11.55
CA MET A 57 -5.32 -9.15 -10.58
C MET A 57 -6.32 -10.07 -11.28
N SER A 58 -7.02 -9.57 -12.30
CA SER A 58 -7.97 -10.39 -13.07
C SER A 58 -7.27 -11.52 -13.83
N ARG A 59 -6.09 -11.30 -14.38
CA ARG A 59 -5.26 -12.32 -15.02
C ARG A 59 -4.79 -13.37 -14.02
N LEU A 60 -4.32 -12.94 -12.85
CA LEU A 60 -3.92 -13.85 -11.77
C LEU A 60 -5.09 -14.74 -11.33
N LEU A 61 -6.29 -14.17 -11.15
CA LEU A 61 -7.49 -14.96 -10.78
C LEU A 61 -7.90 -15.99 -11.84
N ARG A 62 -7.50 -15.79 -13.11
CA ARG A 62 -7.67 -16.78 -14.17
C ARG A 62 -6.55 -17.82 -14.22
N GLY A 63 -5.57 -17.74 -13.33
CA GLY A 63 -4.42 -18.65 -13.30
C GLY A 63 -3.35 -18.32 -14.37
N GLU A 64 -3.40 -17.11 -14.96
CA GLU A 64 -2.36 -16.66 -15.89
C GLU A 64 -1.10 -16.23 -15.14
N THR A 65 0.04 -16.34 -15.81
CA THR A 65 1.30 -15.76 -15.30
C THR A 65 1.33 -14.26 -15.57
N VAL A 66 1.60 -13.49 -14.53
CA VAL A 66 1.70 -12.02 -14.59
C VAL A 66 3.04 -11.58 -14.05
N GLU A 67 3.71 -10.68 -14.75
CA GLU A 67 4.87 -9.97 -14.25
C GLU A 67 4.41 -8.80 -13.39
N LEU A 68 4.78 -8.82 -12.10
CA LEU A 68 4.36 -7.81 -11.14
C LEU A 68 5.27 -6.58 -11.21
N PRO A 69 4.70 -5.37 -11.20
CA PRO A 69 5.48 -4.15 -11.19
C PRO A 69 6.16 -3.92 -9.83
N ARG A 70 7.21 -3.12 -9.85
CA ARG A 70 7.87 -2.59 -8.65
C ARG A 70 8.09 -1.09 -8.80
N PHE A 71 7.65 -0.32 -7.81
CA PHE A 71 7.85 1.13 -7.84
C PHE A 71 9.18 1.53 -7.21
N ASN A 72 10.01 2.22 -7.97
CA ASN A 72 11.26 2.77 -7.49
C ASN A 72 11.05 4.18 -6.95
N PHE A 73 10.88 4.30 -5.62
CA PHE A 73 10.59 5.58 -4.95
C PHE A 73 11.69 6.63 -5.14
N LYS A 74 12.95 6.22 -5.30
CA LYS A 74 14.06 7.17 -5.50
C LYS A 74 13.99 7.79 -6.89
N LYS A 75 13.79 6.97 -7.92
CA LYS A 75 13.66 7.42 -9.30
C LYS A 75 12.26 7.98 -9.62
N GLY A 76 11.22 7.54 -8.89
CA GLY A 76 9.83 7.91 -9.11
C GLY A 76 9.24 7.25 -10.36
N ILE A 77 9.66 6.03 -10.68
CA ILE A 77 9.19 5.27 -11.83
C ILE A 77 8.79 3.84 -11.46
N ARG A 78 7.88 3.28 -12.22
CA ARG A 78 7.51 1.87 -12.15
C ARG A 78 8.47 1.07 -13.04
N GLU A 79 9.02 0.01 -12.50
CA GLU A 79 9.97 -0.89 -13.16
C GLU A 79 9.40 -2.31 -13.17
N TYR A 80 9.77 -3.10 -14.17
CA TYR A 80 9.49 -4.53 -14.26
C TYR A 80 10.83 -5.26 -14.25
N ASN A 81 11.01 -6.18 -13.31
CA ASN A 81 12.29 -6.83 -13.02
C ASN A 81 12.25 -8.35 -13.21
N GLY A 82 11.24 -8.85 -13.92
CA GLY A 82 11.04 -10.28 -14.14
C GLY A 82 10.36 -11.01 -12.97
N ASP A 83 9.84 -10.28 -11.97
CA ASP A 83 9.10 -10.87 -10.84
C ASP A 83 7.73 -11.37 -11.34
N THR A 84 7.60 -12.67 -11.62
CA THR A 84 6.36 -13.25 -12.12
C THR A 84 5.61 -14.01 -11.04
N LEU A 85 4.28 -13.99 -11.12
CA LEU A 85 3.38 -14.74 -10.25
C LEU A 85 2.34 -15.48 -11.08
N THR A 86 2.03 -16.72 -10.67
CA THR A 86 0.92 -17.52 -11.16
C THR A 86 0.20 -18.11 -9.96
N LEU A 87 -1.13 -17.99 -9.91
CA LEU A 87 -1.91 -18.50 -8.78
C LEU A 87 -2.36 -19.94 -9.01
N GLY A 88 -2.15 -20.78 -8.01
CA GLY A 88 -2.72 -22.11 -7.89
C GLY A 88 -3.94 -22.15 -6.94
N PRO A 89 -4.53 -23.34 -6.75
CA PRO A 89 -5.79 -23.48 -6.00
C PRO A 89 -5.71 -23.12 -4.51
N LYS A 90 -4.51 -23.09 -3.92
CA LYS A 90 -4.28 -22.76 -2.51
C LYS A 90 -3.63 -21.38 -2.32
N ASP A 91 -3.49 -20.64 -3.40
CA ASP A 91 -2.83 -19.34 -3.35
C ASP A 91 -3.83 -18.24 -2.96
N VAL A 92 -3.38 -17.34 -2.11
CA VAL A 92 -4.16 -16.20 -1.62
C VAL A 92 -3.34 -14.92 -1.81
N LEU A 93 -3.94 -13.92 -2.42
CA LEU A 93 -3.35 -12.59 -2.51
C LEU A 93 -3.64 -11.79 -1.24
N VAL A 94 -2.61 -11.29 -0.58
CA VAL A 94 -2.73 -10.36 0.54
C VAL A 94 -2.34 -8.97 0.03
N ILE A 95 -3.35 -8.21 -0.38
CA ILE A 95 -3.16 -6.89 -0.99
C ILE A 95 -3.21 -5.84 0.12
N GLU A 96 -2.22 -4.96 0.17
CA GLU A 96 -2.14 -3.89 1.16
C GLU A 96 -1.97 -2.52 0.51
N GLY A 97 -2.63 -1.51 1.07
CA GLY A 97 -2.53 -0.10 0.67
C GLY A 97 -3.71 0.72 1.14
N ILE A 98 -3.58 2.03 1.07
CA ILE A 98 -4.59 2.96 1.59
C ILE A 98 -5.91 2.91 0.82
N HIS A 99 -5.90 2.51 -0.46
CA HIS A 99 -7.08 2.41 -1.31
C HIS A 99 -7.73 1.03 -1.35
N CYS A 100 -7.20 0.02 -0.65
CA CYS A 100 -7.68 -1.37 -0.76
C CYS A 100 -9.13 -1.57 -0.32
N LEU A 101 -9.67 -0.72 0.54
CA LEU A 101 -11.07 -0.79 0.98
C LEU A 101 -12.03 -0.10 -0.01
N ASN A 102 -11.52 0.74 -0.90
CA ASN A 102 -12.32 1.43 -1.91
C ASN A 102 -12.70 0.46 -3.04
N ASP A 103 -14.00 0.29 -3.28
CA ASP A 103 -14.49 -0.59 -4.34
C ASP A 103 -14.08 -0.12 -5.74
N VAL A 104 -13.90 1.18 -5.94
CA VAL A 104 -13.42 1.74 -7.21
C VAL A 104 -12.00 1.26 -7.52
N PHE A 105 -11.14 1.05 -6.52
CA PHE A 105 -9.78 0.56 -6.73
C PHE A 105 -9.73 -0.87 -7.28
N SER A 106 -10.68 -1.72 -6.87
CA SER A 106 -10.74 -3.13 -7.29
C SER A 106 -12.04 -3.47 -8.01
N TYR A 107 -12.47 -2.59 -8.91
CA TYR A 107 -13.80 -2.65 -9.55
C TYR A 107 -14.02 -3.90 -10.40
N SER A 108 -12.99 -4.45 -11.02
CA SER A 108 -13.09 -5.62 -11.90
C SER A 108 -13.08 -6.96 -11.15
N LEU A 109 -12.74 -6.95 -9.86
CA LEU A 109 -12.64 -8.18 -9.08
C LEU A 109 -13.98 -8.56 -8.46
N PRO A 110 -14.42 -9.83 -8.58
CA PRO A 110 -15.66 -10.30 -7.97
C PRO A 110 -15.71 -10.05 -6.46
N LYS A 111 -16.86 -9.65 -5.93
CA LYS A 111 -17.02 -9.38 -4.49
C LYS A 111 -16.77 -10.64 -3.64
N GLU A 112 -17.20 -11.79 -4.13
CA GLU A 112 -17.04 -13.09 -3.49
C GLU A 112 -15.60 -13.57 -3.43
N SER A 113 -14.70 -13.01 -4.25
CA SER A 113 -13.26 -13.30 -4.21
C SER A 113 -12.49 -12.40 -3.25
N LYS A 114 -13.16 -11.44 -2.61
CA LYS A 114 -12.53 -10.41 -1.78
C LYS A 114 -12.98 -10.50 -0.33
N PHE A 115 -12.01 -10.42 0.59
CA PHE A 115 -12.27 -10.21 2.01
C PHE A 115 -11.56 -8.94 2.46
N LYS A 116 -12.31 -7.92 2.85
CA LYS A 116 -11.78 -6.61 3.23
C LYS A 116 -11.48 -6.55 4.71
N ILE A 117 -10.26 -6.14 5.06
CA ILE A 117 -9.80 -6.00 6.44
C ILE A 117 -9.39 -4.54 6.68
N TYR A 118 -10.09 -3.87 7.59
CA TYR A 118 -9.69 -2.55 8.06
C TYR A 118 -8.71 -2.67 9.21
N ILE A 119 -7.56 -2.00 9.10
CA ILE A 119 -6.52 -1.98 10.13
C ILE A 119 -6.35 -0.57 10.66
N SER A 120 -6.69 -0.39 11.94
CA SER A 120 -6.42 0.84 12.67
C SER A 120 -5.12 0.75 13.46
N CYS A 121 -4.32 1.82 13.40
CA CYS A 121 -3.08 1.93 14.18
C CYS A 121 -3.37 2.52 15.56
N LEU A 122 -4.08 1.80 16.41
CA LEU A 122 -4.23 2.23 17.79
C LEU A 122 -2.92 2.05 18.56
N THR A 123 -2.36 3.15 19.05
CA THR A 123 -1.21 3.11 19.95
C THR A 123 -1.68 2.91 21.37
N THR A 124 -1.21 1.83 22.01
CA THR A 124 -1.56 1.48 23.39
C THR A 124 -0.45 1.84 24.40
N LEU A 125 0.62 2.47 23.91
CA LEU A 125 1.75 2.88 24.74
C LEU A 125 1.45 4.19 25.46
N ASN A 126 1.76 4.25 26.74
CA ASN A 126 1.71 5.45 27.56
C ASN A 126 3.11 6.05 27.71
N VAL A 127 3.15 7.39 27.87
CA VAL A 127 4.37 8.11 28.24
C VAL A 127 4.56 8.00 29.77
N ASP A 128 3.45 8.07 30.50
CA ASP A 128 3.36 7.93 31.94
C ASP A 128 1.98 7.34 32.33
N ASP A 129 1.65 7.30 33.60
CA ASP A 129 0.39 6.73 34.14
C ASP A 129 -0.88 7.45 33.62
N HIS A 130 -0.76 8.67 33.12
CA HIS A 130 -1.89 9.53 32.73
C HIS A 130 -1.89 9.93 31.27
N ASN A 131 -0.73 9.85 30.57
CA ASN A 131 -0.57 10.35 29.23
C ASN A 131 -0.27 9.22 28.24
N ARG A 132 -1.20 8.99 27.33
CA ARG A 132 -1.02 8.09 26.20
C ARG A 132 -0.32 8.81 25.04
N ILE A 133 0.59 8.11 24.34
CA ILE A 133 1.15 8.62 23.08
C ILE A 133 0.00 8.73 22.06
N PRO A 134 -0.27 9.91 21.50
CA PRO A 134 -1.25 10.06 20.43
C PRO A 134 -0.92 9.16 19.25
N THR A 135 -1.93 8.51 18.68
CA THR A 135 -1.75 7.64 17.51
C THR A 135 -1.13 8.38 16.33
N THR A 136 -1.52 9.64 16.13
CA THR A 136 -0.98 10.52 15.09
C THR A 136 0.53 10.74 15.22
N ASP A 137 1.01 10.96 16.44
CA ASP A 137 2.43 11.21 16.71
C ASP A 137 3.25 9.93 16.53
N ALA A 138 2.76 8.80 17.03
CA ALA A 138 3.38 7.51 16.82
C ALA A 138 3.49 7.16 15.33
N ARG A 139 2.46 7.47 14.53
CA ARG A 139 2.45 7.27 13.09
C ARG A 139 3.44 8.18 12.37
N LEU A 140 3.49 9.46 12.74
CA LEU A 140 4.46 10.42 12.19
C LEU A 140 5.90 9.96 12.46
N LEU A 141 6.22 9.59 13.69
CA LEU A 141 7.55 9.09 14.06
C LEU A 141 7.94 7.84 13.25
N ARG A 142 7.03 6.89 13.13
CA ARG A 142 7.26 5.68 12.31
C ARG A 142 7.45 6.01 10.84
N ARG A 143 6.71 7.01 10.31
CA ARG A 143 6.87 7.44 8.92
C ARG A 143 8.22 8.13 8.72
N ILE A 144 8.65 8.99 9.62
CA ILE A 144 9.97 9.63 9.57
C ILE A 144 11.08 8.58 9.49
N GLU A 145 11.06 7.58 10.38
CA GLU A 145 12.05 6.50 10.40
C GLU A 145 12.04 5.72 9.08
N ARG A 146 10.87 5.28 8.65
CA ARG A 146 10.72 4.51 7.42
C ARG A 146 11.19 5.29 6.20
N ASP A 147 10.74 6.54 6.04
CA ASP A 147 11.03 7.35 4.87
C ASP A 147 12.52 7.71 4.80
N ALA A 148 13.17 7.94 5.94
CA ALA A 148 14.62 8.12 6.01
C ALA A 148 15.38 6.86 5.56
N ARG A 149 14.98 5.69 6.06
CA ARG A 149 15.66 4.43 5.78
C ARG A 149 15.41 3.91 4.36
N THR A 150 14.19 4.01 3.86
CA THR A 150 13.77 3.30 2.62
C THR A 150 13.52 4.22 1.43
N ARG A 151 13.14 5.47 1.65
CA ARG A 151 12.73 6.41 0.61
C ARG A 151 13.71 7.55 0.39
N GLY A 152 14.70 7.73 1.28
CA GLY A 152 15.72 8.76 1.21
C GLY A 152 15.21 10.17 1.53
N TYR A 153 14.08 10.32 2.24
CA TYR A 153 13.56 11.59 2.70
C TYR A 153 14.14 11.99 4.06
N SER A 154 14.44 13.28 4.23
CA SER A 154 14.78 13.81 5.54
C SER A 154 13.54 13.92 6.44
N ALA A 155 13.75 13.96 7.76
CA ALA A 155 12.67 14.15 8.73
C ALA A 155 11.85 15.41 8.42
N SER A 156 12.51 16.53 8.09
CA SER A 156 11.83 17.80 7.74
C SER A 156 11.00 17.69 6.45
N ALA A 157 11.42 16.89 5.47
CA ALA A 157 10.65 16.62 4.26
C ALA A 157 9.38 15.81 4.59
N THR A 158 9.52 14.76 5.42
CA THR A 158 8.38 13.94 5.85
C THR A 158 7.38 14.76 6.67
N ILE A 159 7.83 15.64 7.57
CA ILE A 159 6.95 16.51 8.36
C ILE A 159 6.18 17.49 7.45
N ARG A 160 6.82 18.05 6.42
CA ARG A 160 6.12 18.93 5.46
C ARG A 160 5.03 18.20 4.66
N MET A 161 5.22 16.94 4.33
CA MET A 161 4.23 16.12 3.62
C MET A 161 3.11 15.57 4.53
N TRP A 162 3.31 15.62 5.85
CA TRP A 162 2.39 14.99 6.81
C TRP A 162 0.94 15.47 6.73
N PRO A 163 0.64 16.78 6.50
CA PRO A 163 -0.74 17.23 6.35
C PRO A 163 -1.50 16.57 5.20
N SER A 164 -0.87 16.37 4.03
CA SER A 164 -1.52 15.69 2.89
C SER A 164 -1.80 14.23 3.17
N VAL A 165 -0.87 13.56 3.88
CA VAL A 165 -1.08 12.16 4.32
C VAL A 165 -2.28 12.04 5.24
N ARG A 166 -2.42 12.98 6.17
CA ARG A 166 -3.57 13.02 7.08
C ARG A 166 -4.90 13.19 6.34
N GLN A 167 -4.92 14.04 5.34
CA GLN A 167 -6.10 14.28 4.51
C GLN A 167 -6.50 13.03 3.70
N GLY A 168 -5.55 12.23 3.23
CA GLY A 168 -5.83 10.98 2.51
C GLY A 168 -6.29 9.82 3.42
N GLU A 169 -6.23 9.98 4.75
CA GLU A 169 -6.69 9.00 5.74
C GLU A 169 -8.13 9.25 6.23
N GLU A 170 -8.69 10.42 5.97
CA GLU A 170 -10.06 10.83 6.28
C GLU A 170 -11.03 10.43 5.16
#